data_42b1ce7965a52f60d912b4d9ff5c7869
#
_entry.id   42b1ce7965a52f60d912b4d9ff5c7869
#
_cell.length_a   1.000
_cell.length_b   1.000
_cell.length_c   1.000
_cell.angle_alpha   90.00
_cell.angle_beta   90.00
_cell.angle_gamma   90.00
#
_symmetry.space_group_name_H-M   'P 1'
#
loop_
_entity.id
_entity.type
_entity.pdbx_description
1 polymer ?
#
loop_
_entity_poly.entity_id
_entity_poly.type
_entity_poly.pdbx_seq_one_letter_code
_entity_poly.pdbx_strand_id
1 'polypeptide(L)'
;MSSRPRMTGVGRVLVVVYAIMALGATGRSFVQIVERFDEAPLAYSLSAAAAVVYIVATLALVFSGSKAWYVVAWVAICFEMLGVIVVGTLTFVMPALFDHPTVWSWYGEGYLFIPLALPFLGLWWLVTHRPGAAPERAGEPAVERSSW
;
A
#
# COMPACT_ATOMS: atom_id res chain seq x y z
N MET A 1 27.97 -10.10 -11.00
CA MET A 1 26.53 -9.97 -11.26
C MET A 1 25.80 -9.91 -9.95
N SER A 2 25.35 -8.73 -9.64
CA SER A 2 24.58 -8.51 -8.44
C SER A 2 23.25 -9.23 -8.55
N SER A 3 23.11 -10.32 -7.81
CA SER A 3 21.82 -10.92 -7.55
C SER A 3 20.98 -9.99 -6.68
N ARG A 4 20.46 -8.92 -7.27
CA ARG A 4 19.36 -8.22 -6.62
C ARG A 4 18.17 -9.17 -6.58
N PRO A 5 17.58 -9.42 -5.40
CA PRO A 5 16.36 -10.18 -5.36
C PRO A 5 15.34 -9.45 -6.22
N ARG A 6 15.06 -10.00 -7.37
CA ARG A 6 13.99 -9.47 -8.21
C ARG A 6 12.68 -9.70 -7.50
N MET A 7 11.89 -8.62 -7.35
CA MET A 7 10.50 -8.79 -7.02
C MET A 7 9.86 -9.69 -8.06
N THR A 8 9.54 -10.90 -7.67
CA THR A 8 8.91 -11.88 -8.54
C THR A 8 7.48 -12.11 -8.11
N GLY A 9 6.60 -12.34 -9.07
CA GLY A 9 5.23 -12.74 -8.82
C GLY A 9 4.40 -11.69 -8.07
N VAL A 10 3.95 -12.03 -6.87
CA VAL A 10 3.00 -11.21 -6.09
C VAL A 10 3.56 -9.83 -5.75
N GLY A 11 4.84 -9.72 -5.42
CA GLY A 11 5.46 -8.42 -5.12
C GLY A 11 5.38 -7.45 -6.28
N ARG A 12 5.65 -7.92 -7.49
CA ARG A 12 5.53 -7.11 -8.70
C ARG A 12 4.09 -6.68 -8.96
N VAL A 13 3.15 -7.59 -8.81
CA VAL A 13 1.72 -7.31 -8.98
C VAL A 13 1.27 -6.25 -7.98
N LEU A 14 1.68 -6.38 -6.71
CA LEU A 14 1.37 -5.39 -5.67
C LEU A 14 1.89 -4.00 -6.04
N VAL A 15 3.15 -3.90 -6.48
CA VAL A 15 3.74 -2.61 -6.89
C VAL A 15 2.95 -2.00 -8.04
N VAL A 16 2.60 -2.79 -9.05
CA VAL A 16 1.84 -2.31 -10.21
C VAL A 16 0.46 -1.81 -9.78
N VAL A 17 -0.25 -2.58 -8.95
CA VAL A 17 -1.60 -2.20 -8.50
C VAL A 17 -1.54 -0.96 -7.60
N TYR A 18 -0.59 -0.87 -6.67
CA TYR A 18 -0.38 0.34 -5.87
C TYR A 18 -0.04 1.55 -6.74
N ALA A 19 0.79 1.38 -7.76
CA ALA A 19 1.12 2.46 -8.70
C ALA A 19 -0.11 2.94 -9.48
N ILE A 20 -0.96 2.03 -9.93
CA ILE A 20 -2.21 2.36 -10.61
C ILE A 20 -3.15 3.12 -9.67
N MET A 21 -3.28 2.66 -8.43
CA MET A 21 -4.08 3.34 -7.41
C MET A 21 -3.52 4.73 -7.10
N ALA A 22 -2.20 4.86 -7.01
CA ALA A 22 -1.53 6.15 -6.81
C ALA A 22 -1.83 7.14 -7.94
N LEU A 23 -1.75 6.69 -9.18
CA LEU A 23 -2.06 7.52 -10.36
C LEU A 23 -3.54 7.91 -10.38
N GLY A 24 -4.42 6.95 -10.20
CA GLY A 24 -5.87 7.19 -10.20
C GLY A 24 -6.30 8.12 -9.08
N ALA A 25 -5.86 7.88 -7.86
CA ALA A 25 -6.20 8.70 -6.71
C ALA A 25 -5.60 10.10 -6.81
N THR A 26 -4.36 10.23 -7.31
CA THR A 26 -3.71 11.52 -7.51
C THR A 26 -4.43 12.36 -8.55
N GLY A 27 -4.73 11.78 -9.71
CA GLY A 27 -5.47 12.47 -10.78
C GLY A 27 -6.85 12.93 -10.33
N ARG A 28 -7.59 12.05 -9.67
CA ARG A 28 -8.91 12.38 -9.11
C ARG A 28 -8.84 13.47 -8.06
N SER A 29 -7.93 13.34 -7.11
CA SER A 29 -7.77 14.32 -6.03
C SER A 29 -7.34 15.69 -6.54
N PHE A 30 -6.46 15.71 -7.52
CA PHE A 30 -6.01 16.95 -8.16
C PHE A 30 -7.20 17.73 -8.76
N VAL A 31 -8.02 17.05 -9.57
CA VAL A 31 -9.18 17.66 -10.22
C VAL A 31 -10.20 18.13 -9.16
N GLN A 32 -10.49 17.31 -8.18
CA GLN A 32 -11.45 17.63 -7.12
C GLN A 32 -11.02 18.83 -6.28
N ILE A 33 -9.75 18.90 -5.92
CA ILE A 33 -9.23 19.98 -5.09
C ILE A 33 -9.15 21.29 -5.88
N VAL A 34 -8.70 21.24 -7.12
CA VAL A 34 -8.54 22.45 -7.94
C VAL A 34 -9.89 23.03 -8.38
N GLU A 35 -10.84 22.17 -8.74
CA GLU A 35 -12.09 22.61 -9.36
C GLU A 35 -13.28 22.68 -8.40
N ARG A 36 -13.31 21.83 -7.36
CA ARG A 36 -14.52 21.57 -6.57
C ARG A 36 -14.29 21.44 -5.07
N PHE A 37 -13.18 21.93 -4.54
CA PHE A 37 -12.83 21.72 -3.13
C PHE A 37 -13.96 22.09 -2.16
N ASP A 38 -14.64 23.19 -2.43
CA ASP A 38 -15.71 23.72 -1.56
C ASP A 38 -16.95 22.82 -1.50
N GLU A 39 -17.12 21.91 -2.47
CA GLU A 39 -18.29 21.02 -2.51
C GLU A 39 -18.21 19.91 -1.46
N ALA A 40 -17.02 19.38 -1.18
CA ALA A 40 -16.83 18.29 -0.21
C ALA A 40 -15.40 18.29 0.35
N PRO A 41 -15.02 19.28 1.18
CA PRO A 41 -13.64 19.42 1.66
C PRO A 41 -13.12 18.17 2.38
N LEU A 42 -13.95 17.56 3.22
CA LEU A 42 -13.57 16.36 3.96
C LEU A 42 -13.29 15.18 3.02
N ALA A 43 -14.23 14.89 2.10
CA ALA A 43 -14.10 13.77 1.17
C ALA A 43 -12.89 13.95 0.24
N TYR A 44 -12.67 15.15 -0.26
CA TYR A 44 -11.56 15.43 -1.17
C TYR A 44 -10.21 15.42 -0.46
N SER A 45 -10.16 15.91 0.80
CA SER A 45 -8.95 15.82 1.62
C SER A 45 -8.59 14.38 1.95
N LEU A 46 -9.57 13.54 2.26
CA LEU A 46 -9.35 12.10 2.50
C LEU A 46 -8.85 11.39 1.24
N SER A 47 -9.38 11.73 0.08
CA SER A 47 -8.91 11.18 -1.19
C SER A 47 -7.48 11.61 -1.51
N ALA A 48 -7.11 12.86 -1.19
CA ALA A 48 -5.74 13.35 -1.31
C ALA A 48 -4.79 12.61 -0.36
N ALA A 49 -5.22 12.38 0.88
CA ALA A 49 -4.46 11.57 1.83
C ALA A 49 -4.26 10.15 1.33
N ALA A 50 -5.29 9.54 0.75
CA ALA A 50 -5.20 8.24 0.12
C ALA A 50 -4.17 8.23 -1.02
N ALA A 51 -4.19 9.24 -1.87
CA ALA A 51 -3.22 9.39 -2.96
C ALA A 51 -1.78 9.40 -2.44
N VAL A 52 -1.50 10.18 -1.40
CA VAL A 52 -0.19 10.23 -0.75
C VAL A 52 0.21 8.86 -0.20
N VAL A 53 -0.70 8.19 0.47
CA VAL A 53 -0.46 6.84 1.03
C VAL A 53 -0.12 5.84 -0.08
N TYR A 54 -0.85 5.87 -1.18
CA TYR A 54 -0.58 4.98 -2.32
C TYR A 54 0.76 5.27 -2.98
N ILE A 55 1.15 6.53 -3.11
CA ILE A 55 2.48 6.91 -3.62
C ILE A 55 3.56 6.41 -2.69
N VAL A 56 3.45 6.67 -1.40
CA VAL A 56 4.43 6.24 -0.39
C VAL A 56 4.51 4.72 -0.33
N ALA A 57 3.38 4.01 -0.35
CA ALA A 57 3.35 2.55 -0.34
C ALA A 57 4.03 1.97 -1.59
N THR A 58 3.78 2.55 -2.76
CA THR A 58 4.41 2.13 -4.02
C THR A 58 5.93 2.24 -3.93
N LEU A 59 6.43 3.40 -3.55
CA LEU A 59 7.87 3.64 -3.41
C LEU A 59 8.49 2.74 -2.34
N ALA A 60 7.81 2.61 -1.21
CA ALA A 60 8.29 1.78 -0.11
C ALA A 60 8.36 0.31 -0.47
N LEU A 61 7.41 -0.20 -1.23
CA LEU A 61 7.46 -1.58 -1.72
C LEU A 61 8.59 -1.81 -2.72
N VAL A 62 8.80 -0.86 -3.63
CA VAL A 62 9.91 -0.92 -4.61
C VAL A 62 11.27 -0.98 -3.89
N PHE A 63 11.43 -0.20 -2.84
CA PHE A 63 12.68 -0.08 -2.09
C PHE A 63 12.71 -0.91 -0.80
N SER A 64 11.79 -1.84 -0.63
CA SER A 64 11.61 -2.61 0.61
C SER A 64 12.76 -3.57 0.96
N GLY A 65 13.76 -3.70 0.09
CA GLY A 65 15.00 -4.39 0.40
C GLY A 65 15.82 -3.69 1.50
N SER A 66 15.64 -2.37 1.66
CA SER A 66 16.20 -1.59 2.75
C SER A 66 15.29 -1.68 3.99
N LYS A 67 15.90 -1.79 5.17
CA LYS A 67 15.18 -1.84 6.44
C LYS A 67 14.32 -0.59 6.68
N ALA A 68 14.84 0.58 6.35
CA ALA A 68 14.11 1.84 6.50
C ALA A 68 12.85 1.87 5.62
N TRP A 69 12.98 1.54 4.35
CA TRP A 69 11.85 1.50 3.43
C TRP A 69 10.84 0.39 3.75
N TYR A 70 11.32 -0.71 4.30
CA TYR A 70 10.45 -1.77 4.80
C TYR A 70 9.54 -1.28 5.93
N VAL A 71 10.10 -0.52 6.87
CA VAL A 71 9.30 0.10 7.94
C VAL A 71 8.31 1.11 7.38
N VAL A 72 8.72 1.92 6.40
CA VAL A 72 7.82 2.87 5.72
C VAL A 72 6.67 2.13 5.04
N ALA A 73 6.94 1.01 4.39
CA ALA A 73 5.91 0.18 3.77
C ALA A 73 4.90 -0.34 4.81
N TRP A 74 5.37 -0.81 5.96
CA TRP A 74 4.50 -1.23 7.07
C TRP A 74 3.59 -0.11 7.54
N VAL A 75 4.15 1.06 7.79
CA VAL A 75 3.40 2.23 8.26
C VAL A 75 2.36 2.65 7.22
N ALA A 76 2.76 2.77 5.97
CA ALA A 76 1.86 3.20 4.90
C ALA A 76 0.70 2.22 4.68
N ILE A 77 0.98 0.93 4.66
CA ILE A 77 -0.04 -0.10 4.41
C ILE A 77 -0.96 -0.26 5.63
N CYS A 78 -0.42 -0.17 6.85
CA CYS A 78 -1.26 -0.15 8.05
C CYS A 78 -2.17 1.08 8.10
N PHE A 79 -1.66 2.23 7.70
CA PHE A 79 -2.45 3.46 7.61
C PHE A 79 -3.56 3.33 6.56
N GLU A 80 -3.25 2.75 5.40
CA GLU A 80 -4.23 2.43 4.37
C GLU A 80 -5.34 1.51 4.90
N MET A 81 -4.95 0.42 5.56
CA MET A 81 -5.90 -0.53 6.16
C MET A 81 -6.85 0.18 7.12
N LEU A 82 -6.29 1.00 8.01
CA LEU A 82 -7.06 1.79 8.95
C LEU A 82 -8.00 2.75 8.22
N GLY A 83 -7.49 3.45 7.21
CA GLY A 83 -8.27 4.39 6.41
C GLY A 83 -9.45 3.73 5.71
N VAL A 84 -9.23 2.61 5.06
CA VAL A 84 -10.29 1.85 4.37
C VAL A 84 -11.36 1.39 5.35
N ILE A 85 -10.96 0.84 6.48
CA ILE A 85 -11.90 0.32 7.49
C ILE A 85 -12.69 1.47 8.11
N VAL A 86 -12.01 2.51 8.56
CA VAL A 86 -12.65 3.66 9.24
C VAL A 86 -13.56 4.41 8.28
N VAL A 87 -13.06 4.82 7.13
CA VAL A 87 -13.83 5.59 6.15
C VAL A 87 -14.94 4.74 5.56
N GLY A 88 -14.68 3.49 5.26
CA GLY A 88 -15.71 2.56 4.77
C GLY A 88 -16.85 2.40 5.76
N THR A 89 -16.54 2.21 7.03
CA THR A 89 -17.53 2.09 8.11
C THR A 89 -18.30 3.39 8.32
N LEU A 90 -17.61 4.53 8.36
CA LEU A 90 -18.24 5.83 8.50
C LEU A 90 -19.21 6.15 7.35
N THR A 91 -18.89 5.68 6.15
CA THR A 91 -19.80 5.86 5.00
C THR A 91 -21.13 5.14 5.21
N PHE A 92 -21.12 4.00 5.89
CA PHE A 92 -22.35 3.28 6.27
C PHE A 92 -23.11 3.93 7.43
N VAL A 93 -22.36 4.28 8.49
CA VAL A 93 -22.95 4.73 9.75
C VAL A 93 -23.36 6.20 9.69
N MET A 94 -22.58 7.01 9.00
CA MET A 94 -22.78 8.47 8.92
C MET A 94 -22.67 8.94 7.47
N PRO A 95 -23.58 8.52 6.59
CA PRO A 95 -23.50 8.87 5.16
C PRO A 95 -23.56 10.38 4.91
N ALA A 96 -24.15 11.15 5.83
CA ALA A 96 -24.24 12.60 5.73
C ALA A 96 -22.87 13.31 5.80
N LEU A 97 -21.84 12.65 6.32
CA LEU A 97 -20.48 13.21 6.33
C LEU A 97 -19.82 13.16 4.94
N PHE A 98 -20.33 12.33 4.05
CA PHE A 98 -19.72 12.06 2.74
C PHE A 98 -20.72 12.39 1.63
N ASP A 99 -20.92 13.67 1.34
CA ASP A 99 -21.76 14.13 0.21
C ASP A 99 -21.21 13.62 -1.13
N HIS A 100 -19.90 13.42 -1.19
CA HIS A 100 -19.20 12.84 -2.33
C HIS A 100 -18.33 11.67 -1.86
N PRO A 101 -18.22 10.58 -2.65
CA PRO A 101 -17.43 9.43 -2.26
C PRO A 101 -15.93 9.74 -2.25
N THR A 102 -15.21 9.15 -1.29
CA THR A 102 -13.75 9.12 -1.25
C THR A 102 -13.24 7.84 -1.92
N VAL A 103 -11.92 7.72 -2.08
CA VAL A 103 -11.28 6.48 -2.55
C VAL A 103 -11.61 5.29 -1.63
N TRP A 104 -11.79 5.54 -0.34
CA TRP A 104 -12.05 4.51 0.68
C TRP A 104 -13.52 4.34 1.04
N SER A 105 -14.40 5.17 0.52
CA SER A 105 -15.85 5.06 0.77
C SER A 105 -16.36 3.69 0.33
N TRP A 106 -17.25 3.12 1.12
CA TRP A 106 -17.81 1.80 0.87
C TRP A 106 -16.71 0.73 0.72
N TYR A 107 -15.63 0.86 1.51
CA TYR A 107 -14.46 -0.04 1.47
C TYR A 107 -13.75 -0.08 0.12
N GLY A 108 -13.82 1.00 -0.65
CA GLY A 108 -13.21 1.11 -1.96
C GLY A 108 -14.05 0.58 -3.11
N GLU A 109 -15.37 0.56 -2.96
CA GLU A 109 -16.29 0.08 -3.99
C GLU A 109 -16.05 0.75 -5.35
N GLY A 110 -15.79 2.05 -5.37
CA GLY A 110 -15.50 2.80 -6.60
C GLY A 110 -14.24 2.35 -7.34
N TYR A 111 -13.41 1.53 -6.71
CA TYR A 111 -12.19 0.96 -7.28
C TYR A 111 -12.18 -0.57 -7.16
N LEU A 112 -13.33 -1.20 -7.36
CA LEU A 112 -13.51 -2.66 -7.36
C LEU A 112 -13.04 -3.34 -6.06
N PHE A 113 -13.18 -2.67 -4.93
CA PHE A 113 -12.71 -3.13 -3.61
C PHE A 113 -11.19 -3.39 -3.54
N ILE A 114 -10.44 -2.89 -4.51
CA ILE A 114 -8.97 -2.97 -4.49
C ILE A 114 -8.39 -2.33 -3.22
N PRO A 115 -8.86 -1.14 -2.78
CA PRO A 115 -8.36 -0.55 -1.53
C PRO A 115 -8.57 -1.42 -0.29
N LEU A 116 -9.57 -2.28 -0.28
CA LEU A 116 -9.78 -3.23 0.82
C LEU A 116 -8.85 -4.44 0.72
N ALA A 117 -8.69 -4.99 -0.48
CA ALA A 117 -7.87 -6.19 -0.71
C ALA A 117 -6.37 -5.92 -0.63
N LEU A 118 -5.91 -4.76 -1.12
CA LEU A 118 -4.48 -4.42 -1.20
C LEU A 118 -3.76 -4.45 0.14
N PRO A 119 -4.25 -3.84 1.23
CA PRO A 119 -3.51 -3.84 2.48
C PRO A 119 -3.36 -5.25 3.07
N PHE A 120 -4.33 -6.13 2.92
CA PHE A 120 -4.20 -7.52 3.34
C PHE A 120 -3.09 -8.24 2.57
N LEU A 121 -3.09 -8.11 1.26
CA LEU A 121 -2.06 -8.70 0.40
C LEU A 121 -0.69 -8.07 0.66
N GLY A 122 -0.64 -6.75 0.85
CA GLY A 122 0.57 -6.02 1.14
C GLY A 122 1.19 -6.44 2.47
N LEU A 123 0.40 -6.54 3.52
CA LEU A 123 0.87 -6.99 4.84
C LEU A 123 1.34 -8.45 4.80
N TRP A 124 0.61 -9.31 4.12
CA TRP A 124 1.02 -10.70 3.92
C TRP A 124 2.36 -10.78 3.21
N TRP A 125 2.54 -10.01 2.14
CA TRP A 125 3.80 -9.97 1.40
C TRP A 125 4.96 -9.46 2.28
N LEU A 126 4.74 -8.42 3.07
CA LEU A 126 5.76 -7.86 3.98
C LEU A 126 6.18 -8.87 5.06
N VAL A 127 5.23 -9.61 5.62
CA VAL A 127 5.52 -10.65 6.62
C VAL A 127 6.39 -11.76 6.02
N THR A 128 6.16 -12.12 4.78
CA THR A 128 6.88 -13.20 4.09
C THR A 128 8.19 -12.78 3.43
N HIS A 129 8.43 -11.48 3.28
CA HIS A 129 9.61 -10.93 2.57
C HIS A 129 10.37 -9.93 3.45
N ARG A 130 10.74 -10.35 4.64
CA ARG A 130 11.52 -9.50 5.56
C ARG A 130 12.92 -9.23 5.00
N PRO A 131 13.39 -7.96 5.01
CA PRO A 131 14.75 -7.64 4.59
C PRO A 131 15.75 -8.26 5.57
N GLY A 132 16.85 -8.83 5.06
CA GLY A 132 17.86 -9.47 5.87
C GLY A 132 17.53 -10.89 6.33
N ALA A 133 16.33 -11.41 6.04
CA ALA A 133 16.06 -12.83 6.11
C ALA A 133 16.77 -13.47 4.92
N ALA A 134 18.07 -13.76 5.07
CA ALA A 134 18.73 -14.63 4.12
C ALA A 134 17.94 -15.94 4.09
N PRO A 135 17.55 -16.44 2.90
CA PRO A 135 16.99 -17.77 2.85
C PRO A 135 18.00 -18.69 3.52
N GLU A 136 17.59 -19.38 4.58
CA GLU A 136 18.37 -20.47 5.11
C GLU A 136 18.77 -21.32 3.92
N ARG A 137 20.05 -21.33 3.62
CA ARG A 137 20.59 -22.28 2.65
C ARG A 137 20.47 -23.64 3.30
N ALA A 138 19.30 -24.22 3.21
CA ALA A 138 19.08 -25.59 3.58
C ALA A 138 20.02 -26.43 2.74
N GLY A 139 21.15 -26.87 3.28
CA GLY A 139 22.06 -27.76 2.61
C GLY A 139 23.53 -27.37 2.62
N GLU A 140 23.96 -26.29 3.26
CA GLU A 140 25.39 -26.12 3.51
C GLU A 140 25.76 -26.92 4.76
N PRO A 141 26.44 -28.06 4.59
CA PRO A 141 26.87 -28.82 5.76
C PRO A 141 27.89 -27.97 6.52
N ALA A 142 27.65 -27.84 7.83
CA ALA A 142 28.57 -27.18 8.74
C ALA A 142 29.95 -27.83 8.82
N VAL A 143 30.16 -28.88 8.05
CA VAL A 143 31.37 -29.73 8.09
C VAL A 143 32.57 -29.10 7.36
N GLU A 144 32.32 -28.18 6.42
CA GLU A 144 33.45 -27.59 5.67
C GLU A 144 34.19 -26.47 6.42
N ARG A 145 33.64 -26.00 7.54
CA ARG A 145 34.28 -24.94 8.33
C ARG A 145 35.30 -25.43 9.35
N SER A 146 35.41 -26.76 9.58
CA SER A 146 36.28 -27.31 10.60
C SER A 146 37.53 -27.98 10.06
N SER A 147 37.80 -27.90 8.76
CA SER A 147 38.92 -28.59 8.15
C SER A 147 40.17 -27.71 7.91
N TRP A 148 40.29 -26.63 8.64
CA TRP A 148 41.48 -25.74 8.54
C TRP A 148 42.15 -25.56 9.88
#